data_6cd2215fa7b1362bcba3f8476cc96ec6
#
_entry.id   6cd2215fa7b1362bcba3f8476cc96ec6
#
_cell.length_a   1.000
_cell.length_b   1.000
_cell.length_c   1.000
_cell.angle_alpha   90.00
_cell.angle_beta   90.00
_cell.angle_gamma   90.00
#
_symmetry.space_group_name_H-M   'P 1'
#
loop_
_entity.id
_entity.type
_entity.pdbx_description
1 polymer ?
#
loop_
_entity_poly.entity_id
_entity_poly.type
_entity_poly.pdbx_seq_one_letter_code
_entity_poly.pdbx_strand_id
1 'polypeptide(L)'
;MSTSKIFYGHYIVGASMVTQMMYLGLFFTFGVLFPEFENEFGWSRAQISGASSTMFAIMGVLGIAMGRVNDRVGPRILLAVSTVVFALGFILMSRMTSIWHLYLFYGLFCGLGIAAHDVVTLSTVARWFERSRGLMSGLVKTGAGIGQLIVPLLASFLVIHYGWREASMVVGVVALIVMLVAAQVMRRDPMSLGLKPWGGEQKDQTGTDITQEMGLGLKQALRTRQFWLISMAKLADWYCLFTVIIHIVPHGIDQGLEPATAATLLSVIGGCSILG
;
A
#
# COMPACT_ATOMS: atom_id res chain seq x y z
N MET A 1 17.88 -33.98 15.92
CA MET A 1 17.20 -32.67 16.08
C MET A 1 16.84 -32.18 14.70
N SER A 2 15.59 -32.35 14.27
CA SER A 2 15.09 -31.81 13.01
C SER A 2 14.98 -30.29 13.15
N THR A 3 15.84 -29.54 12.49
CA THR A 3 15.66 -28.10 12.30
C THR A 3 14.34 -27.93 11.55
N SER A 4 13.29 -27.49 12.23
CA SER A 4 12.02 -27.16 11.59
C SER A 4 12.30 -26.03 10.59
N LYS A 5 12.40 -26.38 9.31
CA LYS A 5 12.57 -25.37 8.25
C LYS A 5 11.34 -24.44 8.32
N ILE A 6 11.59 -23.15 8.54
CA ILE A 6 10.54 -22.13 8.53
C ILE A 6 9.79 -22.23 7.20
N PHE A 7 8.46 -22.31 7.27
CA PHE A 7 7.63 -22.37 6.06
C PHE A 7 7.84 -21.10 5.22
N TYR A 8 8.12 -21.27 3.91
CA TYR A 8 8.46 -20.16 3.03
C TYR A 8 7.38 -19.06 2.98
N GLY A 9 6.12 -19.41 3.23
CA GLY A 9 5.02 -18.47 3.34
C GLY A 9 5.25 -17.33 4.35
N HIS A 10 6.01 -17.57 5.43
CA HIS A 10 6.33 -16.52 6.41
C HIS A 10 7.28 -15.46 5.83
N TYR A 11 8.20 -15.86 4.94
CA TYR A 11 9.02 -14.88 4.20
C TYR A 11 8.18 -14.04 3.23
N ILE A 12 7.16 -14.64 2.60
CA ILE A 12 6.18 -13.92 1.77
C ILE A 12 5.41 -12.89 2.60
N VAL A 13 4.96 -13.26 3.80
CA VAL A 13 4.26 -12.32 4.71
C VAL A 13 5.18 -11.18 5.11
N GLY A 14 6.44 -11.47 5.52
CA GLY A 14 7.42 -10.44 5.86
C GLY A 14 7.73 -9.49 4.69
N ALA A 15 7.95 -10.02 3.49
CA ALA A 15 8.18 -9.22 2.29
C ALA A 15 6.97 -8.35 1.92
N SER A 16 5.75 -8.92 2.05
CA SER A 16 4.50 -8.20 1.83
C SER A 16 4.31 -7.08 2.86
N MET A 17 4.61 -7.35 4.14
CA MET A 17 4.54 -6.36 5.22
C MET A 17 5.50 -5.19 4.98
N VAL A 18 6.75 -5.47 4.60
CA VAL A 18 7.75 -4.44 4.25
C VAL A 18 7.30 -3.62 3.04
N THR A 19 6.72 -4.27 2.03
CA THR A 19 6.17 -3.57 0.86
C THR A 19 5.02 -2.65 1.27
N GLN A 20 4.08 -3.11 2.09
CA GLN A 20 2.98 -2.32 2.62
C GLN A 20 3.49 -1.12 3.44
N MET A 21 4.51 -1.34 4.28
CA MET A 21 5.16 -0.31 5.08
C MET A 21 5.72 0.80 4.20
N MET A 22 6.49 0.45 3.18
CA MET A 22 7.16 1.43 2.33
C MET A 22 6.18 2.20 1.46
N TYR A 23 5.27 1.52 0.73
CA TYR A 23 4.42 2.26 -0.21
C TYR A 23 3.43 3.19 0.51
N LEU A 24 2.83 2.73 1.62
CA LEU A 24 1.90 3.56 2.37
C LEU A 24 2.62 4.67 3.13
N GLY A 25 3.81 4.37 3.68
CA GLY A 25 4.66 5.38 4.28
C GLY A 25 5.03 6.51 3.32
N LEU A 26 5.43 6.17 2.08
CA LEU A 26 5.69 7.16 1.04
C LEU A 26 4.44 7.95 0.66
N PHE A 27 3.30 7.27 0.56
CA PHE A 27 2.04 7.94 0.29
C PHE A 27 1.76 9.06 1.32
N PHE A 28 1.91 8.77 2.61
CA PHE A 28 1.72 9.76 3.66
C PHE A 28 2.84 10.81 3.74
N THR A 29 4.03 10.51 3.22
CA THR A 29 5.14 11.48 3.11
C THR A 29 4.76 12.67 2.22
N PHE A 30 3.85 12.51 1.27
CA PHE A 30 3.36 13.62 0.46
C PHE A 30 2.78 14.77 1.31
N GLY A 31 2.12 14.44 2.43
CA GLY A 31 1.62 15.43 3.38
C GLY A 31 2.72 16.27 4.04
N VAL A 32 3.91 15.68 4.24
CA VAL A 32 5.09 16.38 4.78
C VAL A 32 5.68 17.33 3.73
N LEU A 33 5.65 16.94 2.46
CA LEU A 33 6.18 17.74 1.34
C LEU A 33 5.23 18.85 0.90
N PHE A 34 3.95 18.75 1.25
CA PHE A 34 2.91 19.66 0.79
C PHE A 34 3.17 21.14 1.14
N PRO A 35 3.52 21.50 2.39
CA PRO A 35 3.84 22.88 2.76
C PRO A 35 5.07 23.42 2.01
N GLU A 36 6.05 22.57 1.73
CA GLU A 36 7.26 22.96 0.99
C GLU A 36 6.94 23.40 -0.43
N PHE A 37 5.97 22.74 -1.07
CA PHE A 37 5.50 23.12 -2.41
C PHE A 37 4.72 24.43 -2.40
N GLU A 38 3.89 24.67 -1.38
CA GLU A 38 3.22 25.95 -1.19
C GLU A 38 4.25 27.08 -1.02
N ASN A 39 5.26 26.86 -0.16
CA ASN A 39 6.26 27.87 0.18
C ASN A 39 7.18 28.20 -0.99
N GLU A 40 7.65 27.19 -1.74
CA GLU A 40 8.65 27.42 -2.79
C GLU A 40 8.04 27.90 -4.10
N PHE A 41 6.90 27.32 -4.50
CA PHE A 41 6.30 27.57 -5.80
C PHE A 41 5.09 28.50 -5.76
N GLY A 42 4.53 28.78 -4.56
CA GLY A 42 3.31 29.59 -4.41
C GLY A 42 2.05 28.93 -4.99
N TRP A 43 2.06 27.61 -5.18
CA TRP A 43 0.90 26.89 -5.71
C TRP A 43 -0.23 26.82 -4.68
N SER A 44 -1.44 26.92 -5.17
CA SER A 44 -2.62 26.80 -4.29
C SER A 44 -2.76 25.34 -3.80
N ARG A 45 -3.37 25.18 -2.63
CA ARG A 45 -3.71 23.87 -2.05
C ARG A 45 -4.52 23.00 -3.01
N ALA A 46 -5.43 23.61 -3.75
CA ALA A 46 -6.23 22.90 -4.74
C ALA A 46 -5.39 22.34 -5.88
N GLN A 47 -4.40 23.07 -6.36
CA GLN A 47 -3.48 22.60 -7.39
C GLN A 47 -2.62 21.43 -6.91
N ILE A 48 -2.06 21.52 -5.70
CA ILE A 48 -1.24 20.44 -5.14
C ILE A 48 -2.09 19.19 -4.85
N SER A 49 -3.28 19.35 -4.25
CA SER A 49 -4.22 18.25 -3.99
C SER A 49 -4.73 17.58 -5.27
N GLY A 50 -4.80 18.33 -6.38
CA GLY A 50 -5.14 17.79 -7.69
C GLY A 50 -4.19 16.70 -8.17
N ALA A 51 -2.91 16.77 -7.82
CA ALA A 51 -1.94 15.72 -8.14
C ALA A 51 -2.24 14.41 -7.34
N SER A 52 -2.62 14.52 -6.07
CA SER A 52 -3.08 13.37 -5.27
C SER A 52 -4.36 12.76 -5.83
N SER A 53 -5.32 13.60 -6.24
CA SER A 53 -6.56 13.14 -6.87
C SER A 53 -6.28 12.39 -8.18
N THR A 54 -5.32 12.88 -8.98
CA THR A 54 -4.87 12.21 -10.21
C THR A 54 -4.25 10.84 -9.88
N MET A 55 -3.40 10.76 -8.85
CA MET A 55 -2.83 9.50 -8.40
C MET A 55 -3.91 8.49 -8.00
N PHE A 56 -4.92 8.91 -7.21
CA PHE A 56 -6.03 8.04 -6.81
C PHE A 56 -6.87 7.58 -8.00
N ALA A 57 -7.16 8.47 -8.95
CA ALA A 57 -7.91 8.12 -10.15
C ALA A 57 -7.18 7.04 -10.97
N ILE A 58 -5.88 7.22 -11.19
CA ILE A 58 -5.05 6.25 -11.91
C ILE A 58 -4.96 4.92 -11.15
N MET A 59 -4.70 4.97 -9.84
CA MET A 59 -4.67 3.79 -8.97
C MET A 59 -5.99 3.01 -9.05
N GLY A 60 -7.14 3.69 -8.95
CA GLY A 60 -8.46 3.06 -8.99
C GLY A 60 -8.75 2.38 -10.32
N VAL A 61 -8.51 3.07 -11.43
CA VAL A 61 -8.73 2.52 -12.79
C VAL A 61 -7.82 1.32 -13.06
N LEU A 62 -6.53 1.45 -12.74
CA LEU A 62 -5.56 0.39 -13.01
C LEU A 62 -5.66 -0.77 -12.03
N GLY A 63 -6.06 -0.53 -10.78
CA GLY A 63 -6.24 -1.58 -9.78
C GLY A 63 -7.14 -2.71 -10.26
N ILE A 64 -8.16 -2.40 -11.08
CA ILE A 64 -9.06 -3.39 -11.70
C ILE A 64 -8.29 -4.35 -12.62
N ALA A 65 -7.29 -3.84 -13.34
CA ALA A 65 -6.50 -4.64 -14.27
C ALA A 65 -5.35 -5.39 -13.58
N MET A 66 -4.84 -4.88 -12.46
CA MET A 66 -3.64 -5.40 -11.79
C MET A 66 -3.79 -6.85 -11.32
N GLY A 67 -5.00 -7.28 -10.94
CA GLY A 67 -5.26 -8.69 -10.63
C GLY A 67 -4.96 -9.61 -11.80
N ARG A 68 -5.47 -9.28 -13.00
CA ARG A 68 -5.22 -10.07 -14.22
C ARG A 68 -3.75 -10.04 -14.65
N VAL A 69 -3.10 -8.88 -14.51
CA VAL A 69 -1.67 -8.74 -14.82
C VAL A 69 -0.86 -9.60 -13.86
N ASN A 70 -1.19 -9.60 -12.56
CA ASN A 70 -0.54 -10.44 -11.56
C ASN A 70 -0.70 -11.93 -11.87
N ASP A 71 -1.87 -12.34 -12.36
CA ASP A 71 -2.11 -13.73 -12.73
C ASP A 71 -1.29 -14.18 -13.95
N ARG A 72 -0.96 -13.27 -14.87
CA ARG A 72 -0.18 -13.57 -16.08
C ARG A 72 1.31 -13.48 -15.86
N VAL A 73 1.77 -12.36 -15.29
CA VAL A 73 3.20 -12.00 -15.18
C VAL A 73 3.81 -12.55 -13.89
N GLY A 74 2.99 -12.72 -12.86
CA GLY A 74 3.40 -13.16 -11.52
C GLY A 74 3.78 -12.01 -10.59
N PRO A 75 3.73 -12.27 -9.26
CA PRO A 75 3.87 -11.23 -8.24
C PRO A 75 5.26 -10.59 -8.21
N ARG A 76 6.31 -11.38 -8.45
CA ARG A 76 7.71 -10.90 -8.39
C ARG A 76 7.98 -9.81 -9.42
N ILE A 77 7.63 -10.07 -10.68
CA ILE A 77 7.92 -9.15 -11.78
C ILE A 77 7.00 -7.92 -11.68
N LEU A 78 5.70 -8.15 -11.44
CA LEU A 78 4.74 -7.04 -11.33
C LEU A 78 5.12 -6.12 -10.17
N LEU A 79 5.45 -6.65 -8.99
CA LEU A 79 5.87 -5.86 -7.85
C LEU A 79 7.18 -5.11 -8.12
N ALA A 80 8.17 -5.75 -8.76
CA ALA A 80 9.42 -5.10 -9.09
C ALA A 80 9.23 -3.93 -10.07
N VAL A 81 8.48 -4.13 -11.16
CA VAL A 81 8.20 -3.07 -12.14
C VAL A 81 7.41 -1.91 -11.51
N SER A 82 6.34 -2.23 -10.77
CA SER A 82 5.55 -1.21 -10.10
C SER A 82 6.35 -0.44 -9.04
N THR A 83 7.27 -1.11 -8.33
CA THR A 83 8.19 -0.46 -7.39
C THR A 83 9.12 0.52 -8.10
N VAL A 84 9.71 0.12 -9.23
CA VAL A 84 10.58 1.02 -10.01
C VAL A 84 9.82 2.26 -10.46
N VAL A 85 8.61 2.08 -11.00
CA VAL A 85 7.77 3.20 -11.46
C VAL A 85 7.39 4.12 -10.29
N PHE A 86 6.98 3.54 -9.15
CA PHE A 86 6.61 4.30 -7.95
C PHE A 86 7.77 5.10 -7.37
N ALA A 87 8.92 4.46 -7.20
CA ALA A 87 10.11 5.10 -6.65
C ALA A 87 10.68 6.18 -7.58
N LEU A 88 10.64 5.95 -8.90
CA LEU A 88 11.02 6.96 -9.89
C LEU A 88 10.15 8.22 -9.75
N GLY A 89 8.85 8.08 -9.46
CA GLY A 89 7.99 9.22 -9.18
C GLY A 89 8.57 10.11 -8.07
N PHE A 90 8.93 9.53 -6.92
CA PHE A 90 9.55 10.27 -5.80
C PHE A 90 10.94 10.82 -6.14
N ILE A 91 11.78 10.05 -6.81
CA ILE A 91 13.13 10.50 -7.20
C ILE A 91 13.04 11.68 -8.18
N LEU A 92 12.15 11.61 -9.18
CA LEU A 92 11.97 12.67 -10.16
C LEU A 92 11.33 13.93 -9.56
N MET A 93 10.51 13.80 -8.49
CA MET A 93 9.99 14.96 -7.76
C MET A 93 11.11 15.86 -7.26
N SER A 94 12.29 15.33 -6.89
CA SER A 94 13.43 16.15 -6.47
C SER A 94 13.88 17.17 -7.54
N ARG A 95 13.55 16.95 -8.79
CA ARG A 95 13.90 17.80 -9.95
C ARG A 95 12.74 18.62 -10.48
N MET A 96 11.60 18.63 -9.79
CA MET A 96 10.44 19.35 -10.29
C MET A 96 10.62 20.87 -10.20
N THR A 97 10.10 21.57 -11.22
CA THR A 97 10.14 23.04 -11.36
C THR A 97 8.80 23.63 -11.74
N SER A 98 7.81 22.79 -12.07
CA SER A 98 6.47 23.21 -12.47
C SER A 98 5.40 22.30 -11.92
N ILE A 99 4.17 22.80 -11.84
CA ILE A 99 3.02 22.03 -11.37
C ILE A 99 2.77 20.78 -12.23
N TRP A 100 3.04 20.84 -13.53
CA TRP A 100 2.88 19.71 -14.43
C TRP A 100 3.84 18.56 -14.12
N HIS A 101 5.06 18.87 -13.61
CA HIS A 101 5.98 17.86 -13.10
C HIS A 101 5.39 17.13 -11.89
N LEU A 102 4.69 17.84 -10.99
CA LEU A 102 4.02 17.22 -9.85
C LEU A 102 2.92 16.25 -10.31
N TYR A 103 2.09 16.65 -11.26
CA TYR A 103 1.05 15.77 -11.83
C TYR A 103 1.64 14.57 -12.56
N LEU A 104 2.77 14.76 -13.26
CA LEU A 104 3.45 13.68 -13.96
C LEU A 104 4.13 12.71 -12.95
N PHE A 105 4.94 13.24 -12.04
CA PHE A 105 5.78 12.40 -11.18
C PHE A 105 4.96 11.78 -10.04
N TYR A 106 4.20 12.58 -9.31
CA TYR A 106 3.37 12.07 -8.22
C TYR A 106 2.02 11.53 -8.75
N GLY A 107 1.32 12.28 -9.56
CA GLY A 107 0.02 11.85 -10.10
C GLY A 107 0.13 10.59 -10.94
N LEU A 108 0.91 10.63 -12.02
CA LEU A 108 0.98 9.52 -12.98
C LEU A 108 1.93 8.40 -12.51
N PHE A 109 3.21 8.69 -12.25
CA PHE A 109 4.18 7.64 -11.91
C PHE A 109 3.83 6.95 -10.60
N CYS A 110 3.56 7.72 -9.53
CA CYS A 110 3.17 7.09 -8.27
C CYS A 110 1.80 6.39 -8.38
N GLY A 111 0.84 6.95 -9.15
CA GLY A 111 -0.45 6.31 -9.40
C GLY A 111 -0.33 4.96 -10.12
N LEU A 112 0.51 4.88 -11.16
CA LEU A 112 0.83 3.65 -11.87
C LEU A 112 1.50 2.62 -10.95
N GLY A 113 2.49 3.06 -10.18
CA GLY A 113 3.24 2.20 -9.29
C GLY A 113 2.39 1.65 -8.15
N ILE A 114 1.63 2.49 -7.45
CA ILE A 114 0.86 2.09 -6.27
C ILE A 114 -0.29 1.12 -6.58
N ALA A 115 -0.82 1.14 -7.80
CA ALA A 115 -1.99 0.35 -8.21
C ALA A 115 -1.81 -1.17 -8.05
N ALA A 116 -0.57 -1.67 -8.10
CA ALA A 116 -0.27 -3.10 -8.02
C ALA A 116 0.03 -3.58 -6.59
N HIS A 117 0.55 -2.72 -5.70
CA HIS A 117 1.14 -3.15 -4.44
C HIS A 117 0.17 -3.90 -3.53
N ASP A 118 -1.02 -3.36 -3.32
CA ASP A 118 -2.04 -3.95 -2.45
C ASP A 118 -2.57 -5.27 -3.03
N VAL A 119 -2.86 -5.25 -4.33
CA VAL A 119 -3.38 -6.42 -5.04
C VAL A 119 -2.37 -7.57 -5.01
N VAL A 120 -1.09 -7.29 -5.29
CA VAL A 120 -0.03 -8.30 -5.35
C VAL A 120 0.24 -8.89 -3.96
N THR A 121 0.41 -8.05 -2.94
CA THR A 121 0.77 -8.54 -1.59
C THR A 121 -0.34 -9.39 -0.99
N LEU A 122 -1.58 -8.92 -0.96
CA LEU A 122 -2.68 -9.63 -0.34
C LEU A 122 -3.09 -10.89 -1.11
N SER A 123 -3.15 -10.82 -2.46
CA SER A 123 -3.50 -12.00 -3.25
C SER A 123 -2.44 -13.09 -3.17
N THR A 124 -1.16 -12.73 -3.08
CA THR A 124 -0.09 -13.70 -2.92
C THR A 124 -0.19 -14.39 -1.56
N VAL A 125 -0.33 -13.62 -0.47
CA VAL A 125 -0.49 -14.18 0.88
C VAL A 125 -1.71 -15.11 0.96
N ALA A 126 -2.83 -14.73 0.35
CA ALA A 126 -4.03 -15.55 0.32
C ALA A 126 -3.86 -16.91 -0.38
N ARG A 127 -2.90 -17.04 -1.32
CA ARG A 127 -2.55 -18.32 -1.98
C ARG A 127 -1.63 -19.19 -1.14
N TRP A 128 -0.83 -18.59 -0.27
CA TRP A 128 0.12 -19.30 0.59
C TRP A 128 -0.51 -19.85 1.87
N PHE A 129 -1.62 -19.26 2.33
CA PHE A 129 -2.29 -19.63 3.58
C PHE A 129 -3.76 -19.90 3.32
N GLU A 130 -4.26 -21.10 3.67
CA GLU A 130 -5.68 -21.44 3.57
C GLU A 130 -6.41 -21.21 4.90
N ARG A 131 -5.95 -21.82 5.98
CA ARG A 131 -6.61 -21.76 7.29
C ARG A 131 -6.44 -20.42 8.01
N SER A 132 -5.31 -19.73 7.81
CA SER A 132 -4.96 -18.50 8.55
C SER A 132 -4.89 -17.25 7.65
N ARG A 133 -5.64 -17.24 6.53
CA ARG A 133 -5.64 -16.12 5.54
C ARG A 133 -5.89 -14.77 6.19
N GLY A 134 -6.91 -14.67 7.05
CA GLY A 134 -7.27 -13.42 7.74
C GLY A 134 -6.14 -12.90 8.62
N LEU A 135 -5.57 -13.77 9.47
CA LEU A 135 -4.48 -13.40 10.36
C LEU A 135 -3.23 -12.96 9.59
N MET A 136 -2.85 -13.70 8.55
CA MET A 136 -1.66 -13.37 7.74
C MET A 136 -1.87 -12.09 6.93
N SER A 137 -3.07 -11.86 6.41
CA SER A 137 -3.41 -10.60 5.74
C SER A 137 -3.45 -9.43 6.72
N GLY A 138 -3.97 -9.63 7.93
CA GLY A 138 -3.93 -8.66 9.02
C GLY A 138 -2.49 -8.28 9.37
N LEU A 139 -1.61 -9.28 9.54
CA LEU A 139 -0.19 -9.06 9.82
C LEU A 139 0.51 -8.28 8.70
N VAL A 140 0.17 -8.53 7.44
CA VAL A 140 0.68 -7.72 6.31
C VAL A 140 0.20 -6.28 6.43
N LYS A 141 -1.05 -6.06 6.81
CA LYS A 141 -1.63 -4.71 6.97
C LYS A 141 -1.06 -3.93 8.15
N THR A 142 -0.54 -4.58 9.19
CA THR A 142 0.19 -3.86 10.26
C THR A 142 1.42 -3.14 9.71
N GLY A 143 2.05 -3.66 8.64
CA GLY A 143 3.12 -2.96 7.92
C GLY A 143 2.69 -1.59 7.42
N ALA A 144 1.46 -1.47 6.92
CA ALA A 144 0.90 -0.19 6.46
C ALA A 144 0.84 0.84 7.61
N GLY A 145 0.34 0.45 8.79
CA GLY A 145 0.31 1.32 9.97
C GLY A 145 1.71 1.74 10.45
N ILE A 146 2.65 0.81 10.47
CA ILE A 146 4.06 1.09 10.81
C ILE A 146 4.66 2.09 9.81
N GLY A 147 4.40 1.89 8.53
CA GLY A 147 4.87 2.77 7.46
C GLY A 147 4.32 4.18 7.57
N GLN A 148 3.03 4.31 7.83
CA GLN A 148 2.34 5.59 8.07
C GLN A 148 2.96 6.37 9.25
N LEU A 149 3.44 5.67 10.27
CA LEU A 149 4.07 6.29 11.43
C LEU A 149 5.53 6.66 11.17
N ILE A 150 6.33 5.72 10.68
CA ILE A 150 7.80 5.86 10.65
C ILE A 150 8.27 6.68 9.44
N VAL A 151 7.76 6.40 8.24
CA VAL A 151 8.33 6.97 7.01
C VAL A 151 8.11 8.49 6.92
N PRO A 152 6.92 9.05 7.23
CA PRO A 152 6.75 10.50 7.25
C PRO A 152 7.60 11.21 8.31
N LEU A 153 7.85 10.58 9.48
CA LEU A 153 8.75 11.14 10.49
C LEU A 153 10.19 11.22 9.98
N LEU A 154 10.68 10.15 9.34
CA LEU A 154 12.01 10.15 8.72
C LEU A 154 12.09 11.18 7.58
N ALA A 155 11.05 11.28 6.76
CA ALA A 155 10.98 12.28 5.70
C ALA A 155 10.98 13.70 6.25
N SER A 156 10.21 13.98 7.31
CA SER A 156 10.20 15.29 7.99
C SER A 156 11.59 15.64 8.54
N PHE A 157 12.28 14.69 9.17
CA PHE A 157 13.65 14.89 9.60
C PHE A 157 14.59 15.25 8.44
N LEU A 158 14.48 14.56 7.31
CA LEU A 158 15.27 14.84 6.11
C LEU A 158 14.92 16.21 5.51
N VAL A 159 13.66 16.59 5.47
CA VAL A 159 13.20 17.91 4.96
C VAL A 159 13.81 19.03 5.79
N ILE A 160 13.78 18.93 7.12
CA ILE A 160 14.30 19.95 8.02
C ILE A 160 15.81 20.14 7.86
N HIS A 161 16.58 19.07 7.64
CA HIS A 161 18.05 19.12 7.63
C HIS A 161 18.65 19.30 6.24
N TYR A 162 17.99 18.80 5.20
CA TYR A 162 18.54 18.74 3.83
C TYR A 162 17.62 19.36 2.77
N GLY A 163 16.40 19.77 3.17
CA GLY A 163 15.40 20.25 2.22
C GLY A 163 14.59 19.14 1.57
N TRP A 164 13.45 19.51 1.02
CA TRP A 164 12.46 18.56 0.48
C TRP A 164 12.92 17.83 -0.80
N ARG A 165 13.82 18.44 -1.59
CA ARG A 165 14.35 17.80 -2.82
C ARG A 165 15.20 16.59 -2.48
N GLU A 166 16.15 16.77 -1.60
CA GLU A 166 17.04 15.72 -1.12
C GLU A 166 16.24 14.66 -0.33
N ALA A 167 15.29 15.09 0.48
CA ALA A 167 14.39 14.19 1.19
C ALA A 167 13.61 13.29 0.23
N SER A 168 12.99 13.85 -0.81
CA SER A 168 12.25 13.08 -1.82
C SER A 168 13.15 12.08 -2.55
N MET A 169 14.37 12.49 -2.91
CA MET A 169 15.33 11.61 -3.57
C MET A 169 15.76 10.46 -2.67
N VAL A 170 16.16 10.75 -1.43
CA VAL A 170 16.64 9.74 -0.47
C VAL A 170 15.53 8.74 -0.14
N VAL A 171 14.33 9.21 0.18
CA VAL A 171 13.19 8.35 0.51
C VAL A 171 12.79 7.50 -0.69
N GLY A 172 12.80 8.06 -1.91
CA GLY A 172 12.55 7.33 -3.15
C GLY A 172 13.59 6.22 -3.40
N VAL A 173 14.88 6.51 -3.22
CA VAL A 173 15.96 5.53 -3.40
C VAL A 173 15.89 4.43 -2.34
N VAL A 174 15.67 4.77 -1.08
CA VAL A 174 15.51 3.78 0.01
C VAL A 174 14.33 2.86 -0.28
N ALA A 175 13.19 3.42 -0.70
CA ALA A 175 12.02 2.62 -1.06
C ALA A 175 12.30 1.70 -2.25
N LEU A 176 13.00 2.20 -3.29
CA LEU A 176 13.38 1.40 -4.44
C LEU A 176 14.17 0.16 -4.01
N ILE A 177 15.21 0.35 -3.21
CA ILE A 177 16.09 -0.75 -2.76
C ILE A 177 15.30 -1.73 -1.90
N VAL A 178 14.63 -1.25 -0.85
CA VAL A 178 13.92 -2.09 0.12
C VAL A 178 12.81 -2.90 -0.55
N MET A 179 11.99 -2.25 -1.39
CA MET A 179 10.87 -2.93 -2.05
C MET A 179 11.33 -3.85 -3.19
N LEU A 180 12.43 -3.54 -3.90
CA LEU A 180 13.00 -4.46 -4.88
C LEU A 180 13.55 -5.72 -4.21
N VAL A 181 14.20 -5.61 -3.06
CA VAL A 181 14.63 -6.78 -2.27
C VAL A 181 13.42 -7.59 -1.82
N ALA A 182 12.39 -6.95 -1.30
CA ALA A 182 11.14 -7.63 -0.94
C ALA A 182 10.49 -8.33 -2.14
N ALA A 183 10.49 -7.70 -3.32
CA ALA A 183 9.95 -8.29 -4.54
C ALA A 183 10.68 -9.58 -4.95
N GLN A 184 12.01 -9.71 -4.67
CA GLN A 184 12.76 -10.94 -5.00
C GLN A 184 12.28 -12.16 -4.19
N VAL A 185 11.75 -11.93 -3.00
CA VAL A 185 11.22 -13.00 -2.13
C VAL A 185 9.85 -13.48 -2.61
N MET A 186 9.11 -12.67 -3.37
CA MET A 186 7.75 -12.99 -3.80
C MET A 186 7.73 -14.21 -4.74
N ARG A 187 6.85 -15.16 -4.45
CA ARG A 187 6.55 -16.35 -5.26
C ARG A 187 5.04 -16.46 -5.42
N ARG A 188 4.61 -16.87 -6.61
CA ARG A 188 3.19 -16.89 -6.98
C ARG A 188 2.35 -17.78 -6.07
N ASP A 189 2.80 -19.00 -5.88
CA ASP A 189 2.08 -20.03 -5.13
C ASP A 189 3.09 -21.04 -4.52
N PRO A 190 2.66 -21.79 -3.48
CA PRO A 190 3.49 -22.82 -2.86
C PRO A 190 3.89 -23.95 -3.83
N MET A 191 3.01 -24.27 -4.79
CA MET A 191 3.23 -25.38 -5.74
C MET A 191 4.45 -25.12 -6.62
N SER A 192 4.77 -23.86 -6.91
CA SER A 192 5.98 -23.47 -7.64
C SER A 192 7.29 -23.90 -6.95
N LEU A 193 7.23 -24.22 -5.66
CA LEU A 193 8.34 -24.72 -4.83
C LEU A 193 8.12 -26.17 -4.36
N GLY A 194 7.12 -26.87 -4.91
CA GLY A 194 6.75 -28.22 -4.47
C GLY A 194 6.14 -28.29 -3.07
N LEU A 195 5.64 -27.14 -2.53
CA LEU A 195 5.02 -27.04 -1.23
C LEU A 195 3.50 -27.00 -1.36
N LYS A 196 2.80 -27.37 -0.29
CA LYS A 196 1.36 -27.19 -0.17
C LYS A 196 1.05 -25.88 0.59
N PRO A 197 -0.13 -25.25 0.37
CA PRO A 197 -0.58 -24.14 1.19
C PRO A 197 -0.64 -24.49 2.67
N TRP A 198 -0.30 -23.54 3.53
CA TRP A 198 -0.33 -23.76 4.98
C TRP A 198 -1.78 -23.95 5.48
N GLY A 199 -2.02 -25.10 6.15
CA GLY A 199 -3.35 -25.41 6.68
C GLY A 199 -4.30 -26.09 5.69
N GLY A 200 -3.83 -26.47 4.49
CA GLY A 200 -4.61 -27.18 3.48
C GLY A 200 -4.77 -28.69 3.71
N GLU A 201 -4.37 -29.23 4.85
CA GLU A 201 -4.52 -30.65 5.21
C GLU A 201 -5.63 -30.89 6.23
N GLN A 202 -6.87 -30.72 5.83
CA GLN A 202 -7.96 -31.53 6.34
C GLN A 202 -8.76 -32.06 5.14
N LYS A 203 -8.29 -33.22 4.60
CA LYS A 203 -9.22 -34.14 3.97
C LYS A 203 -10.19 -34.57 5.07
N ASP A 204 -11.43 -34.08 5.02
CA ASP A 204 -12.48 -34.78 5.72
C ASP A 204 -12.48 -36.21 5.26
N GLN A 205 -12.59 -37.17 6.22
CA GLN A 205 -12.58 -38.63 5.97
C GLN A 205 -13.76 -39.11 5.12
N THR A 206 -14.54 -38.22 4.54
CA THR A 206 -15.68 -38.50 3.70
C THR A 206 -15.43 -38.49 2.19
N GLY A 207 -14.14 -38.45 1.76
CA GLY A 207 -13.80 -38.77 0.36
C GLY A 207 -14.44 -37.88 -0.72
N THR A 208 -15.14 -36.83 -0.33
CA THR A 208 -15.69 -35.87 -1.28
C THR A 208 -14.55 -34.91 -1.64
N ASP A 209 -14.04 -35.02 -2.86
CA ASP A 209 -13.23 -33.98 -3.47
C ASP A 209 -13.97 -32.66 -3.29
N ILE A 210 -13.52 -31.82 -2.32
CA ILE A 210 -13.93 -30.43 -2.29
C ILE A 210 -13.31 -29.89 -3.60
N THR A 211 -14.15 -29.92 -4.63
CA THR A 211 -13.92 -29.28 -5.90
C THR A 211 -13.18 -27.99 -5.64
N GLN A 212 -12.01 -27.83 -6.27
CA GLN A 212 -11.37 -26.52 -6.43
C GLN A 212 -12.53 -25.55 -6.69
N GLU A 213 -12.87 -24.73 -5.69
CA GLU A 213 -13.82 -23.65 -5.91
C GLU A 213 -13.21 -22.79 -7.00
N MET A 214 -13.62 -23.01 -8.22
CA MET A 214 -13.30 -22.17 -9.36
C MET A 214 -13.79 -20.80 -8.97
N GLY A 215 -12.85 -19.92 -8.58
CA GLY A 215 -13.17 -18.55 -8.17
C GLY A 215 -14.09 -17.91 -9.22
N LEU A 216 -15.10 -17.20 -8.75
CA LEU A 216 -16.04 -16.51 -9.63
C LEU A 216 -15.27 -15.56 -10.57
N GLY A 217 -15.48 -15.69 -11.86
CA GLY A 217 -14.98 -14.72 -12.82
C GLY A 217 -15.60 -13.34 -12.58
N LEU A 218 -14.88 -12.25 -12.91
CA LEU A 218 -15.34 -10.88 -12.69
C LEU A 218 -16.81 -10.66 -13.14
N LYS A 219 -17.17 -11.16 -14.33
CA LYS A 219 -18.53 -11.02 -14.88
C LYS A 219 -19.58 -11.73 -14.03
N GLN A 220 -19.23 -12.84 -13.41
CA GLN A 220 -20.10 -13.58 -12.49
C GLN A 220 -20.17 -12.87 -11.14
N ALA A 221 -19.04 -12.42 -10.60
CA ALA A 221 -18.98 -11.68 -9.34
C ALA A 221 -19.83 -10.40 -9.39
N LEU A 222 -19.75 -9.61 -10.48
CA LEU A 222 -20.55 -8.40 -10.70
C LEU A 222 -22.06 -8.64 -10.70
N ARG A 223 -22.52 -9.88 -10.92
CA ARG A 223 -23.93 -10.25 -10.88
C ARG A 223 -24.40 -10.69 -9.50
N THR A 224 -23.48 -10.84 -8.53
CA THR A 224 -23.84 -11.27 -7.18
C THR A 224 -24.14 -10.07 -6.28
N ARG A 225 -25.17 -10.21 -5.44
CA ARG A 225 -25.51 -9.20 -4.42
C ARG A 225 -24.38 -9.03 -3.41
N GLN A 226 -23.69 -10.11 -3.08
CA GLN A 226 -22.57 -10.13 -2.13
C GLN A 226 -21.43 -9.21 -2.59
N PHE A 227 -21.09 -9.23 -3.88
CA PHE A 227 -20.06 -8.34 -4.44
C PHE A 227 -20.40 -6.87 -4.19
N TRP A 228 -21.62 -6.46 -4.49
CA TRP A 228 -22.04 -5.06 -4.30
C TRP A 228 -22.13 -4.66 -2.83
N LEU A 229 -22.63 -5.55 -1.96
CA LEU A 229 -22.70 -5.28 -0.52
C LEU A 229 -21.29 -5.09 0.08
N ILE A 230 -20.33 -5.95 -0.26
CA ILE A 230 -18.94 -5.83 0.21
C ILE A 230 -18.29 -4.56 -0.36
N SER A 231 -18.52 -4.26 -1.65
CA SER A 231 -17.99 -3.06 -2.29
C SER A 231 -18.54 -1.77 -1.66
N MET A 232 -19.83 -1.72 -1.38
CA MET A 232 -20.47 -0.58 -0.72
C MET A 232 -20.01 -0.41 0.73
N ALA A 233 -19.90 -1.52 1.47
CA ALA A 233 -19.36 -1.50 2.83
C ALA A 233 -17.91 -0.96 2.83
N LYS A 234 -17.10 -1.39 1.86
CA LYS A 234 -15.72 -0.93 1.73
C LYS A 234 -15.63 0.54 1.32
N LEU A 235 -16.52 0.99 0.42
CA LEU A 235 -16.63 2.39 0.04
C LEU A 235 -16.98 3.27 1.27
N ALA A 236 -17.95 2.86 2.07
CA ALA A 236 -18.36 3.56 3.27
C ALA A 236 -17.23 3.62 4.31
N ASP A 237 -16.50 2.50 4.52
CA ASP A 237 -15.34 2.40 5.41
C ASP A 237 -14.25 3.41 5.01
N TRP A 238 -13.87 3.43 3.73
CA TRP A 238 -12.88 4.37 3.21
C TRP A 238 -13.35 5.83 3.28
N TYR A 239 -14.62 6.08 2.97
CA TYR A 239 -15.20 7.42 3.08
C TYR A 239 -15.13 7.96 4.51
N CYS A 240 -15.56 7.17 5.49
CA CYS A 240 -15.50 7.53 6.91
C CYS A 240 -14.04 7.76 7.35
N LEU A 241 -13.14 6.84 7.01
CA LEU A 241 -11.72 6.92 7.39
C LEU A 241 -11.08 8.20 6.85
N PHE A 242 -11.23 8.47 5.55
CA PHE A 242 -10.63 9.67 4.95
C PHE A 242 -11.27 10.95 5.42
N THR A 243 -12.59 10.97 5.68
CA THR A 243 -13.27 12.13 6.27
C THR A 243 -12.66 12.46 7.62
N VAL A 244 -12.47 11.46 8.48
CA VAL A 244 -11.84 11.69 9.80
C VAL A 244 -10.40 12.16 9.65
N ILE A 245 -9.57 11.47 8.85
CA ILE A 245 -8.15 11.80 8.67
C ILE A 245 -7.96 13.24 8.17
N ILE A 246 -8.78 13.68 7.22
CA ILE A 246 -8.64 15.00 6.60
C ILE A 246 -9.13 16.11 7.56
N HIS A 247 -10.19 15.86 8.31
CA HIS A 247 -10.85 16.92 9.08
C HIS A 247 -10.47 16.96 10.57
N ILE A 248 -9.83 15.89 11.13
CA ILE A 248 -9.58 15.79 12.56
C ILE A 248 -8.65 16.89 13.08
N VAL A 249 -7.60 17.24 12.34
CA VAL A 249 -6.63 18.27 12.75
C VAL A 249 -7.24 19.68 12.64
N PRO A 250 -7.84 20.08 11.51
CA PRO A 250 -8.58 21.33 11.43
C PRO A 250 -9.65 21.45 12.51
N HIS A 251 -10.43 20.40 12.74
CA HIS A 251 -11.45 20.38 13.78
C HIS A 251 -10.86 20.58 15.19
N GLY A 252 -9.73 19.94 15.49
CA GLY A 252 -9.01 20.12 16.76
C GLY A 252 -8.59 21.58 16.97
N ILE A 253 -8.05 22.24 15.92
CA ILE A 253 -7.65 23.65 15.97
C ILE A 253 -8.88 24.55 16.16
N ASP A 254 -9.99 24.28 15.46
CA ASP A 254 -11.24 25.04 15.62
C ASP A 254 -11.82 24.90 17.03
N GLN A 255 -11.56 23.81 17.73
CA GLN A 255 -11.92 23.60 19.15
C GLN A 255 -10.90 24.24 20.13
N GLY A 256 -9.91 24.95 19.65
CA GLY A 256 -8.92 25.66 20.46
C GLY A 256 -7.71 24.86 20.88
N LEU A 257 -7.47 23.69 20.28
CA LEU A 257 -6.24 22.96 20.51
C LEU A 257 -5.06 23.65 19.80
N GLU A 258 -3.92 23.65 20.46
CA GLU A 258 -2.67 24.08 19.82
C GLU A 258 -2.35 23.19 18.60
N PRO A 259 -1.88 23.76 17.46
CA PRO A 259 -1.61 23.01 16.23
C PRO A 259 -0.77 21.75 16.42
N ALA A 260 0.26 21.81 17.28
CA ALA A 260 1.09 20.66 17.62
C ALA A 260 0.29 19.54 18.31
N THR A 261 -0.59 19.91 19.25
CA THR A 261 -1.47 18.95 19.94
C THR A 261 -2.53 18.39 19.00
N ALA A 262 -3.12 19.21 18.11
CA ALA A 262 -4.07 18.74 17.12
C ALA A 262 -3.45 17.74 16.15
N ALA A 263 -2.17 17.91 15.76
CA ALA A 263 -1.45 16.97 14.91
C ALA A 263 -1.25 15.60 15.59
N THR A 264 -1.14 15.52 16.92
CA THR A 264 -1.00 14.23 17.63
C THR A 264 -2.23 13.33 17.47
N LEU A 265 -3.41 13.88 17.17
CA LEU A 265 -4.63 13.11 16.91
C LEU A 265 -4.45 12.14 15.74
N LEU A 266 -3.75 12.56 14.68
CA LEU A 266 -3.41 11.68 13.55
C LEU A 266 -2.44 10.56 13.96
N SER A 267 -1.48 10.87 14.81
CA SER A 267 -0.53 9.88 15.34
C SER A 267 -1.24 8.81 16.18
N VAL A 268 -2.23 9.21 16.98
CA VAL A 268 -3.06 8.28 17.74
C VAL A 268 -3.86 7.36 16.82
N ILE A 269 -4.49 7.90 15.77
CA ILE A 269 -5.21 7.11 14.76
C ILE A 269 -4.26 6.11 14.10
N GLY A 270 -3.06 6.55 13.68
CA GLY A 270 -2.04 5.67 13.11
C GLY A 270 -1.59 4.58 14.06
N GLY A 271 -1.37 4.91 15.33
CA GLY A 271 -1.01 3.95 16.38
C GLY A 271 -2.12 2.91 16.64
N CYS A 272 -3.36 3.34 16.73
CA CYS A 272 -4.51 2.45 16.91
C CYS A 272 -4.72 1.52 15.70
N SER A 273 -4.41 1.97 14.49
CA SER A 273 -4.54 1.15 13.27
C SER A 273 -3.56 -0.03 13.22
N ILE A 274 -2.53 -0.04 14.07
CA ILE A 274 -1.61 -1.19 14.20
C ILE A 274 -2.27 -2.32 15.02
N LEU A 275 -3.17 -1.97 15.93
CA LEU A 275 -3.83 -2.91 16.86
C LEU A 275 -5.13 -3.50 16.30
N GLY A 276 -5.77 -2.81 15.33
CA GLY A 276 -7.02 -3.21 14.66
C GLY A 276 -6.80 -3.80 13.31
#